data_c62b0d53f91a81c4ba5a0ab1b8699120
#
_entry.id   c62b0d53f91a81c4ba5a0ab1b8699120
#
_cell.length_a   1.000
_cell.length_b   1.000
_cell.length_c   1.000
_cell.angle_alpha   90.00
_cell.angle_beta   90.00
_cell.angle_gamma   90.00
#
_symmetry.space_group_name_H-M   'P 1'
#
loop_
_entity.id
_entity.type
_entity.pdbx_description
1 polymer ?
#
loop_
_entity_poly.entity_id
_entity_poly.type
_entity_poly.pdbx_seq_one_letter_code
_entity_poly.pdbx_strand_id
1 'polypeptide(L)'
;AARDIIRFPGFVNNVSEVIKEHHIFVLPSYYREGVPRSTQEAMAVGRAVITTDVPGCRETVADKVNGFLIEPWNPRILAEKMIYFIENREAVRLMGNASYAIAKDKFDAEKVDLKLLDILKLFS
;
A
#
# COMPACT_ATOMS: atom_id res chain seq x y z
N ALA A 1 17.48 4.57 -10.38
CA ALA A 1 18.05 5.06 -9.14
C ALA A 1 17.14 4.71 -7.97
N ALA A 2 17.70 4.65 -6.76
CA ALA A 2 16.95 4.29 -5.57
C ALA A 2 15.74 5.19 -5.34
N ARG A 3 15.89 6.48 -5.54
CA ARG A 3 14.81 7.45 -5.35
C ARG A 3 13.68 7.32 -6.38
N ASP A 4 13.91 6.61 -7.47
CA ASP A 4 12.87 6.34 -8.46
C ASP A 4 12.01 5.15 -8.03
N ILE A 5 12.51 4.33 -7.09
CA ILE A 5 11.82 3.15 -6.59
C ILE A 5 11.05 3.46 -5.32
N ILE A 6 11.65 4.25 -4.43
CA ILE A 6 11.10 4.57 -3.10
C ILE A 6 10.98 6.07 -2.98
N ARG A 7 9.82 6.52 -2.54
CA ARG A 7 9.60 7.93 -2.31
C ARG A 7 8.56 8.16 -1.22
N PHE A 8 8.78 9.20 -0.43
CA PHE A 8 7.84 9.69 0.56
C PHE A 8 7.23 10.97 0.00
N PRO A 9 5.99 10.94 -0.49
CA PRO A 9 5.40 12.11 -1.13
C PRO A 9 5.06 13.24 -0.17
N GLY A 10 5.00 12.97 1.13
CA GLY A 10 4.57 13.95 2.09
C GLY A 10 3.08 14.25 1.94
N PHE A 11 2.70 15.50 2.18
CA PHE A 11 1.30 15.89 2.05
C PHE A 11 0.95 16.22 0.60
N VAL A 12 0.04 15.47 0.01
CA VAL A 12 -0.39 15.67 -1.38
C VAL A 12 -1.90 15.62 -1.51
N ASN A 13 -2.43 16.37 -2.45
CA ASN A 13 -3.87 16.43 -2.70
C ASN A 13 -4.36 15.25 -3.56
N ASN A 14 -3.50 14.73 -4.41
CA ASN A 14 -3.84 13.61 -5.29
C ASN A 14 -2.88 12.45 -5.08
N VAL A 15 -3.20 11.62 -4.09
CA VAL A 15 -2.37 10.48 -3.69
C VAL A 15 -2.24 9.46 -4.82
N SER A 16 -3.33 9.17 -5.52
CA SER A 16 -3.32 8.17 -6.59
C SER A 16 -2.34 8.51 -7.70
N GLU A 17 -2.26 9.79 -8.09
CA GLU A 17 -1.33 10.21 -9.13
C GLU A 17 0.14 10.06 -8.68
N VAL A 18 0.41 10.39 -7.42
CA VAL A 18 1.77 10.25 -6.87
C VAL A 18 2.17 8.78 -6.81
N ILE A 19 1.27 7.92 -6.35
CA ILE A 19 1.55 6.49 -6.22
C ILE A 19 1.86 5.85 -7.57
N LYS A 20 1.16 6.25 -8.62
CA LYS A 20 1.40 5.71 -9.97
C LYS A 20 2.81 5.98 -10.49
N GLU A 21 3.45 7.05 -10.01
CA GLU A 21 4.78 7.42 -10.43
C GLU A 21 5.89 6.65 -9.71
N HIS A 22 5.54 5.88 -8.65
CA HIS A 22 6.51 5.21 -7.81
C HIS A 22 6.26 3.70 -7.78
N HIS A 23 7.27 2.95 -7.35
CA HIS A 23 7.25 1.48 -7.43
C HIS A 23 6.84 0.81 -6.13
N ILE A 24 7.08 1.44 -4.99
CA ILE A 24 6.64 0.93 -3.70
C ILE A 24 5.97 2.03 -2.90
N PHE A 25 5.14 1.61 -1.95
CA PHE A 25 4.42 2.53 -1.07
C PHE A 25 4.82 2.24 0.37
N VAL A 26 5.18 3.27 1.13
CA VAL A 26 5.63 3.14 2.51
C VAL A 26 4.72 3.96 3.42
N LEU A 27 4.12 3.31 4.39
CA LEU A 27 3.28 3.97 5.39
C LEU A 27 3.68 3.52 6.79
N PRO A 28 4.65 4.19 7.43
CA PRO A 28 5.10 3.82 8.78
C PRO A 28 4.21 4.43 9.85
N SER A 29 2.95 3.99 9.93
CA SER A 29 2.00 4.50 10.90
C SER A 29 2.29 3.98 12.29
N TYR A 30 2.05 4.82 13.30
CA TYR A 30 2.25 4.45 14.71
C TYR A 30 0.94 4.35 15.48
N TYR A 31 -0.15 4.69 14.86
CA TYR A 31 -1.44 4.76 15.51
C TYR A 31 -2.39 3.70 14.99
N ARG A 32 -3.33 3.32 15.85
CA ARG A 32 -4.46 2.51 15.41
C ARG A 32 -5.33 3.36 14.51
N GLU A 33 -5.68 2.80 13.37
CA GLU A 33 -6.61 3.44 12.45
C GLU A 33 -7.39 2.37 11.72
N GLY A 34 -8.39 2.77 10.95
CA GLY A 34 -9.04 1.85 10.04
C GLY A 34 -8.08 1.43 8.94
N VAL A 35 -8.50 0.55 8.05
CA VAL A 35 -7.65 0.13 6.93
C VAL A 35 -7.32 1.37 6.09
N PRO A 36 -6.03 1.73 5.94
CA PRO A 36 -5.66 2.99 5.29
C PRO A 36 -6.07 3.01 3.82
N ARG A 37 -6.79 4.05 3.44
CA ARG A 37 -7.25 4.22 2.06
C ARG A 37 -6.08 4.41 1.09
N SER A 38 -5.08 5.17 1.50
CA SER A 38 -3.89 5.39 0.67
C SER A 38 -3.16 4.09 0.36
N THR A 39 -3.09 3.18 1.33
CA THR A 39 -2.48 1.87 1.12
C THR A 39 -3.32 1.03 0.16
N GLN A 40 -4.64 1.06 0.31
CA GLN A 40 -5.54 0.34 -0.60
C GLN A 40 -5.38 0.85 -2.03
N GLU A 41 -5.26 2.16 -2.21
CA GLU A 41 -5.04 2.77 -3.52
C GLU A 41 -3.70 2.34 -4.12
N ALA A 42 -2.65 2.30 -3.31
CA ALA A 42 -1.33 1.84 -3.75
C ALA A 42 -1.37 0.39 -4.20
N MET A 43 -2.06 -0.47 -3.45
CA MET A 43 -2.22 -1.87 -3.81
C MET A 43 -2.99 -2.03 -5.11
N ALA A 44 -4.04 -1.22 -5.29
CA ALA A 44 -4.87 -1.28 -6.49
C ALA A 44 -4.13 -0.91 -7.77
N VAL A 45 -3.05 -0.13 -7.66
CA VAL A 45 -2.20 0.18 -8.81
C VAL A 45 -0.94 -0.69 -8.85
N GLY A 46 -0.91 -1.75 -8.06
CA GLY A 46 0.14 -2.77 -8.16
C GLY A 46 1.45 -2.40 -7.49
N ARG A 47 1.40 -1.71 -6.37
CA ARG A 47 2.62 -1.33 -5.64
C ARG A 47 2.85 -2.24 -4.44
N ALA A 48 4.10 -2.69 -4.27
CA ALA A 48 4.50 -3.37 -3.04
C ALA A 48 4.40 -2.38 -1.87
N VAL A 49 4.12 -2.88 -0.67
CA VAL A 49 3.85 -2.04 0.49
C VAL A 49 4.79 -2.37 1.64
N ILE A 50 5.33 -1.34 2.29
CA ILE A 50 5.96 -1.48 3.60
C ILE A 50 5.09 -0.71 4.59
N THR A 51 4.56 -1.38 5.59
CA THR A 51 3.75 -0.73 6.61
C THR A 51 4.02 -1.33 7.98
N THR A 52 3.57 -0.64 9.02
CA THR A 52 3.77 -1.09 10.40
C THR A 52 2.74 -2.14 10.79
N ASP A 53 3.15 -3.04 11.69
CA ASP A 53 2.29 -4.09 12.21
C ASP A 53 1.41 -3.53 13.33
N VAL A 54 0.45 -2.71 12.94
CA VAL A 54 -0.56 -2.14 13.85
C VAL A 54 -1.94 -2.41 13.26
N PRO A 55 -2.99 -2.44 14.09
CA PRO A 55 -4.36 -2.67 13.60
C PRO A 55 -4.73 -1.71 12.47
N GLY A 56 -5.39 -2.23 11.46
CA GLY A 56 -5.69 -1.48 10.24
C GLY A 56 -4.62 -1.67 9.19
N CYS A 57 -3.40 -1.23 9.48
CA CYS A 57 -2.28 -1.39 8.56
C CYS A 57 -1.96 -2.85 8.27
N ARG A 58 -1.94 -3.69 9.32
CA ARG A 58 -1.62 -5.12 9.15
C ARG A 58 -2.61 -5.87 8.27
N GLU A 59 -3.79 -5.33 8.05
CA GLU A 59 -4.77 -5.97 7.20
C GLU A 59 -4.48 -5.79 5.71
N THR A 60 -3.61 -4.85 5.37
CA THR A 60 -3.28 -4.58 3.97
C THR A 60 -2.13 -5.43 3.44
N VAL A 61 -1.26 -5.91 4.32
CA VAL A 61 -0.05 -6.61 3.90
C VAL A 61 -0.01 -8.03 4.44
N ALA A 62 0.14 -8.99 3.53
CA ALA A 62 0.55 -10.34 3.86
C ALA A 62 2.09 -10.32 3.83
N ASP A 63 2.72 -10.41 5.00
CA ASP A 63 4.15 -10.22 5.13
C ASP A 63 4.94 -11.14 4.20
N LYS A 64 5.88 -10.56 3.47
CA LYS A 64 6.72 -11.23 2.47
C LYS A 64 5.98 -11.65 1.19
N VAL A 65 4.69 -11.38 1.09
CA VAL A 65 3.89 -11.70 -0.11
C VAL A 65 3.72 -10.46 -0.98
N ASN A 66 3.15 -9.40 -0.42
CA ASN A 66 2.95 -8.15 -1.15
C ASN A 66 3.71 -6.98 -0.53
N GLY A 67 4.63 -7.26 0.37
CA GLY A 67 5.42 -6.26 1.04
C GLY A 67 5.89 -6.74 2.39
N PHE A 68 6.09 -5.83 3.31
CA PHE A 68 6.60 -6.16 4.64
C PHE A 68 5.81 -5.45 5.74
N LEU A 69 5.51 -6.22 6.80
CA LEU A 69 5.02 -5.67 8.05
C LEU A 69 6.23 -5.47 8.96
N ILE A 70 6.39 -4.27 9.50
CA ILE A 70 7.51 -3.95 10.35
C ILE A 70 7.03 -3.47 11.72
N GLU A 71 7.87 -3.61 12.74
CA GLU A 71 7.56 -3.10 14.07
C GLU A 71 7.44 -1.58 14.04
N PRO A 72 6.44 -0.99 14.74
CA PRO A 72 6.39 0.45 14.90
C PRO A 72 7.61 0.95 15.68
N TRP A 73 8.00 2.21 15.45
CA TRP A 73 9.13 2.86 16.12
C TRP A 73 10.49 2.19 15.83
N ASN A 74 10.60 1.50 14.69
CA ASN A 74 11.85 0.83 14.31
C ASN A 74 12.35 1.32 12.96
N PRO A 75 13.03 2.49 12.91
CA PRO A 75 13.52 3.03 11.64
C PRO A 75 14.59 2.15 11.00
N ARG A 76 15.31 1.37 11.78
CA ARG A 76 16.33 0.46 11.26
C ARG A 76 15.71 -0.62 10.39
N ILE A 77 14.65 -1.24 10.86
CA ILE A 77 13.93 -2.26 10.09
C ILE A 77 13.31 -1.65 8.83
N LEU A 78 12.75 -0.45 8.95
CA LEU A 78 12.22 0.25 7.78
C LEU A 78 13.31 0.44 6.72
N ALA A 79 14.47 0.93 7.13
CA ALA A 79 15.59 1.14 6.22
C ALA A 79 16.04 -0.17 5.58
N GLU A 80 16.10 -1.25 6.35
CA GLU A 80 16.48 -2.57 5.83
C GLU A 80 15.53 -3.04 4.73
N LYS A 81 14.22 -2.86 4.91
CA LYS A 81 13.24 -3.28 3.91
C LYS A 81 13.26 -2.40 2.68
N MET A 82 13.51 -1.11 2.85
CA MET A 82 13.69 -0.21 1.70
C MET A 82 14.90 -0.61 0.88
N ILE A 83 16.01 -0.92 1.54
CA ILE A 83 17.24 -1.37 0.88
C ILE A 83 16.99 -2.70 0.16
N TYR A 84 16.25 -3.61 0.77
CA TYR A 84 15.89 -4.87 0.14
C TYR A 84 15.23 -4.64 -1.23
N PHE A 85 14.28 -3.73 -1.31
CA PHE A 85 13.62 -3.43 -2.58
C PHE A 85 14.55 -2.76 -3.58
N ILE A 86 15.47 -1.91 -3.11
CA ILE A 86 16.46 -1.27 -3.99
C ILE A 86 17.36 -2.33 -4.63
N GLU A 87 17.75 -3.34 -3.86
CA GLU A 87 18.64 -4.40 -4.33
C GLU A 87 17.91 -5.53 -5.07
N ASN A 88 16.59 -5.62 -4.93
CA ASN A 88 15.80 -6.72 -5.48
C ASN A 88 14.62 -6.19 -6.31
N ARG A 89 14.91 -5.69 -7.50
CA ARG A 89 13.89 -5.11 -8.38
C ARG A 89 12.81 -6.10 -8.79
N GLU A 90 13.19 -7.37 -8.92
CA GLU A 90 12.22 -8.41 -9.23
C GLU A 90 11.21 -8.58 -8.10
N ALA A 91 11.63 -8.42 -6.85
CA ALA A 91 10.73 -8.45 -5.71
C ALA A 91 9.73 -7.28 -5.76
N VAL A 92 10.17 -6.12 -6.21
CA VAL A 92 9.27 -4.97 -6.41
C VAL A 92 8.12 -5.35 -7.35
N ARG A 93 8.45 -5.97 -8.45
CA ARG A 93 7.46 -6.38 -9.45
C ARG A 93 6.54 -7.47 -8.92
N LEU A 94 7.12 -8.52 -8.35
CA LEU A 94 6.35 -9.67 -7.85
C LEU A 94 5.43 -9.29 -6.70
N MET A 95 5.93 -8.52 -5.75
CA MET A 95 5.13 -8.09 -4.61
C MET A 95 4.10 -7.03 -5.02
N GLY A 96 4.41 -6.21 -6.02
CA GLY A 96 3.45 -5.29 -6.59
C GLY A 96 2.28 -6.03 -7.24
N ASN A 97 2.57 -7.07 -7.99
CA ASN A 97 1.53 -7.91 -8.60
C ASN A 97 0.68 -8.60 -7.54
N ALA A 98 1.31 -9.05 -6.45
CA ALA A 98 0.60 -9.65 -5.33
C ALA A 98 -0.32 -8.64 -4.64
N SER A 99 0.14 -7.39 -4.48
CA SER A 99 -0.70 -6.31 -3.94
C SER A 99 -1.94 -6.10 -4.78
N TYR A 100 -1.78 -6.04 -6.09
CA TYR A 100 -2.91 -5.90 -7.00
C TYR A 100 -3.93 -7.04 -6.82
N ALA A 101 -3.45 -8.26 -6.75
CA ALA A 101 -4.32 -9.42 -6.58
C ALA A 101 -5.08 -9.38 -5.25
N ILE A 102 -4.39 -8.99 -4.16
CA ILE A 102 -5.01 -8.87 -2.84
C ILE A 102 -6.05 -7.75 -2.84
N ALA A 103 -5.71 -6.61 -3.44
CA ALA A 103 -6.63 -5.48 -3.51
C ALA A 103 -7.89 -5.83 -4.28
N LYS A 104 -7.74 -6.54 -5.38
CA LYS A 104 -8.86 -6.98 -6.20
C LYS A 104 -9.77 -7.92 -5.43
N ASP A 105 -9.20 -8.78 -4.59
CA ASP A 105 -9.96 -9.73 -3.80
C ASP A 105 -10.62 -9.12 -2.56
N LYS A 106 -9.84 -8.37 -1.77
CA LYS A 106 -10.30 -7.83 -0.48
C LYS A 106 -10.95 -6.46 -0.57
N PHE A 107 -10.39 -5.60 -1.38
CA PHE A 107 -10.78 -4.18 -1.42
C PHE A 107 -11.30 -3.77 -2.77
N ASP A 108 -11.76 -4.71 -3.56
CA ASP A 108 -12.19 -4.50 -4.94
C ASP A 108 -12.95 -3.17 -5.06
N ALA A 109 -12.25 -2.16 -5.58
CA ALA A 109 -12.80 -0.82 -5.72
C ALA A 109 -14.04 -0.83 -6.62
N GLU A 110 -14.04 -1.69 -7.62
CA GLU A 110 -15.18 -1.83 -8.52
C GLU A 110 -16.39 -2.37 -7.77
N LYS A 111 -16.22 -3.38 -6.93
CA LYS A 111 -17.32 -3.91 -6.10
C LYS A 111 -17.79 -2.86 -5.09
N VAL A 112 -16.86 -2.13 -4.49
CA VAL A 112 -17.19 -1.09 -3.54
C VAL A 112 -17.98 0.02 -4.25
N ASP A 113 -17.52 0.42 -5.42
CA ASP A 113 -18.19 1.46 -6.20
C ASP A 113 -19.60 1.03 -6.61
N LEU A 114 -19.78 -0.23 -7.00
CA LEU A 114 -21.10 -0.76 -7.32
C LEU A 114 -22.03 -0.75 -6.11
N LYS A 115 -21.52 -1.15 -4.95
CA LYS A 115 -22.29 -1.09 -3.70
C LYS A 115 -22.66 0.33 -3.35
N LEU A 116 -21.72 1.25 -3.50
CA LEU A 116 -21.96 2.68 -3.23
C LEU A 116 -23.02 3.23 -4.17
N LEU A 117 -22.95 2.90 -5.46
CA LEU A 117 -23.96 3.31 -6.43
C LEU A 117 -25.33 2.77 -6.08
N ASP A 118 -25.42 1.52 -5.64
CA ASP A 118 -26.69 0.93 -5.20
C ASP A 118 -27.26 1.66 -3.99
N ILE A 119 -26.41 1.99 -3.02
CA ILE A 119 -26.81 2.74 -1.83
C ILE A 119 -27.30 4.13 -2.23
N LEU A 120 -26.56 4.80 -3.11
CA LEU A 120 -26.92 6.14 -3.58
C LEU A 120 -28.25 6.13 -4.34
N LYS A 121 -28.53 5.07 -5.08
CA LYS A 121 -29.80 4.93 -5.80
C LYS A 121 -30.99 4.80 -4.83
N LEU A 122 -30.77 4.21 -3.64
CA LEU A 122 -31.81 4.11 -2.64
C LEU A 122 -32.20 5.47 -2.06
N PHE A 123 -31.33 6.47 -2.13
CA PHE A 123 -31.55 7.79 -1.58
C PHE A 123 -31.83 8.86 -2.63
N SER A 124 -31.88 8.48 -3.90
CA SER A 124 -32.14 9.45 -4.98
C SER A 124 -33.59 9.50 -5.45
#